data_8d900bcfee750bdede457faa9e3fe5eb
#
_entry.id   8d900bcfee750bdede457faa9e3fe5eb
#
_cell.length_a   1.000
_cell.length_b   1.000
_cell.length_c   1.000
_cell.angle_alpha   90.00
_cell.angle_beta   90.00
_cell.angle_gamma   90.00
#
_symmetry.space_group_name_H-M   'P 1'
#
loop_
_entity.id
_entity.type
_entity.pdbx_description
1 polymer ?
#
loop_
_entity_poly.entity_id
_entity_poly.type
_entity_poly.pdbx_seq_one_letter_code
_entity_poly.pdbx_strand_id
1 'polypeptide(L)'
;MVAKSFDNEVVDHRLEVVGVNPIPNSARTMSSNKILIFWAMASASALTPIVGLLLYNMGIPFATIAIIVALLIGVIPAGLIAEMGRQIPVPSLVVSRKTFGFMTSGAYSLIFTFLNLGFFGLNDTVGALIISGLTHSNIIIWYIVMGAIQVILVLFGAKWLEYFFRYSAPVLIVSYIILAYFLLTTFPINFSLLMHPIGPFTWGSALNFLLGFSILAWSYKISTQTRFAYPYSGNDSKGKRLRYFISSPIGIMIPVLLMGLIGLVGNSVAKGGWNIATLSFPGLHGLFGIVVFIAALGVSLAIIHTNAMNLYPATADLLAALQPAFKKKPNEKLAQPIATVLLGTGGIILAIAGILAHISTFIDDLASIIFPFTFILIFDWFVHLRYTTKISDYYDIPKTIFMNLRVDALVPAIIGTIIAMFGLGPYDFIFNYFPQAHFGSLIGLGIYVAVYYGYSVKHVNSNESFSEKVNYSEFEIE
;
A
#
# COMPACT_ATOMS: atom_id res chain seq x y z
N MET A 1 20.92 -26.24 12.31
CA MET A 1 19.80 -26.69 13.20
C MET A 1 18.58 -25.76 13.21
N VAL A 2 18.69 -24.53 12.70
CA VAL A 2 17.58 -23.54 12.63
C VAL A 2 16.70 -23.76 11.39
N ALA A 3 17.24 -24.27 10.28
CA ALA A 3 16.50 -24.44 9.02
C ALA A 3 15.41 -25.54 9.06
N LYS A 4 15.62 -26.64 9.80
CA LYS A 4 14.63 -27.72 9.89
C LYS A 4 13.36 -27.37 10.67
N SER A 5 13.39 -26.35 11.53
CA SER A 5 12.19 -25.92 12.26
C SER A 5 11.28 -25.00 11.42
N PHE A 6 11.84 -24.28 10.43
CA PHE A 6 11.08 -23.35 9.59
C PHE A 6 10.16 -24.05 8.59
N ASP A 7 10.62 -25.11 7.93
CA ASP A 7 9.80 -25.82 6.92
C ASP A 7 8.56 -26.48 7.53
N ASN A 8 8.63 -26.94 8.78
CA ASN A 8 7.48 -27.55 9.46
C ASN A 8 6.53 -26.51 10.08
N GLU A 9 7.02 -25.30 10.42
CA GLU A 9 6.19 -24.23 11.04
C GLU A 9 5.40 -23.42 10.01
N VAL A 10 5.91 -23.25 8.79
CA VAL A 10 5.19 -22.57 7.69
C VAL A 10 4.02 -23.41 7.16
N VAL A 11 4.02 -24.70 7.42
CA VAL A 11 2.97 -25.66 7.00
C VAL A 11 1.87 -25.82 8.06
N ASP A 12 2.06 -25.32 9.28
CA ASP A 12 0.98 -25.33 10.28
C ASP A 12 -0.09 -24.28 9.91
N HIS A 13 -1.17 -24.74 9.32
CA HIS A 13 -2.24 -23.99 8.65
C HIS A 13 -3.10 -23.12 9.58
N ARG A 14 -2.75 -22.95 10.84
CA ARG A 14 -3.63 -22.30 11.83
C ARG A 14 -3.36 -20.82 12.01
N LEU A 15 -2.11 -20.39 12.09
CA LEU A 15 -1.73 -18.98 12.25
C LEU A 15 -0.44 -18.69 11.47
N GLU A 16 -0.30 -17.48 10.91
CA GLU A 16 0.95 -17.10 10.26
C GLU A 16 2.02 -16.77 11.30
N VAL A 17 3.21 -17.31 11.11
CA VAL A 17 4.38 -17.15 12.00
C VAL A 17 5.61 -16.58 11.30
N VAL A 18 5.49 -16.20 10.02
CA VAL A 18 6.66 -15.72 9.25
C VAL A 18 7.06 -14.31 9.64
N GLY A 19 6.08 -13.44 9.92
CA GLY A 19 6.33 -12.07 10.36
C GLY A 19 7.32 -11.32 9.47
N VAL A 20 8.45 -10.92 10.05
CA VAL A 20 9.54 -10.21 9.37
C VAL A 20 10.64 -11.14 8.85
N ASN A 21 10.55 -12.45 9.10
CA ASN A 21 11.56 -13.41 8.66
C ASN A 21 11.54 -13.64 7.14
N PRO A 22 12.63 -14.15 6.56
CA PRO A 22 12.68 -14.52 5.15
C PRO A 22 11.65 -15.62 4.83
N ILE A 23 10.98 -15.49 3.68
CA ILE A 23 10.04 -16.50 3.19
C ILE A 23 10.84 -17.65 2.56
N PRO A 24 10.66 -18.91 3.00
CA PRO A 24 11.31 -20.06 2.37
C PRO A 24 10.79 -20.28 0.94
N ASN A 25 11.64 -20.82 0.07
CA ASN A 25 11.29 -21.00 -1.35
C ASN A 25 10.06 -21.90 -1.55
N SER A 26 9.81 -22.86 -0.67
CA SER A 26 8.62 -23.73 -0.67
C SER A 26 7.30 -22.93 -0.52
N ALA A 27 7.31 -21.80 0.19
CA ALA A 27 6.16 -20.93 0.39
C ALA A 27 6.00 -19.84 -0.70
N ARG A 28 6.96 -19.72 -1.63
CA ARG A 28 6.98 -18.71 -2.69
C ARG A 28 6.25 -19.20 -3.94
N THR A 29 4.91 -19.16 -3.91
CA THR A 29 4.04 -19.80 -4.92
C THR A 29 3.14 -18.83 -5.68
N MET A 30 3.30 -17.51 -5.47
CA MET A 30 2.44 -16.52 -6.13
C MET A 30 2.91 -16.21 -7.55
N SER A 31 2.05 -16.47 -8.53
CA SER A 31 2.24 -16.02 -9.91
C SER A 31 1.95 -14.52 -10.06
N SER A 32 2.41 -13.91 -11.17
CA SER A 32 2.13 -12.51 -11.49
C SER A 32 0.62 -12.19 -11.55
N ASN A 33 -0.20 -13.13 -12.06
CA ASN A 33 -1.66 -12.95 -12.12
C ASN A 33 -2.27 -12.97 -10.70
N LYS A 34 -1.80 -13.85 -9.82
CA LYS A 34 -2.25 -13.86 -8.42
C LYS A 34 -1.92 -12.55 -7.71
N ILE A 35 -0.72 -12.01 -7.95
CA ILE A 35 -0.27 -10.73 -7.42
C ILE A 35 -1.15 -9.59 -7.95
N LEU A 36 -1.45 -9.58 -9.26
CA LEU A 36 -2.33 -8.58 -9.88
C LEU A 36 -3.72 -8.61 -9.24
N ILE A 37 -4.35 -9.78 -9.15
CA ILE A 37 -5.68 -9.94 -8.54
C ILE A 37 -5.66 -9.53 -7.07
N PHE A 38 -4.62 -9.93 -6.33
CA PHE A 38 -4.45 -9.58 -4.93
C PHE A 38 -4.43 -8.06 -4.71
N TRP A 39 -3.62 -7.33 -5.50
CA TRP A 39 -3.55 -5.87 -5.41
C TRP A 39 -4.81 -5.18 -5.94
N ALA A 40 -5.46 -5.73 -6.97
CA ALA A 40 -6.74 -5.21 -7.44
C ALA A 40 -7.81 -5.33 -6.36
N MET A 41 -7.88 -6.46 -5.66
CA MET A 41 -8.83 -6.64 -4.57
C MET A 41 -8.50 -5.76 -3.36
N ALA A 42 -7.22 -5.61 -3.04
CA ALA A 42 -6.78 -4.72 -1.95
C ALA A 42 -7.13 -3.25 -2.23
N SER A 43 -7.02 -2.82 -3.50
CA SER A 43 -7.31 -1.45 -3.94
C SER A 43 -8.80 -1.21 -4.20
N ALA A 44 -9.59 -2.25 -4.48
CA ALA A 44 -11.04 -2.15 -4.72
C ALA A 44 -11.82 -1.96 -3.40
N SER A 45 -11.45 -0.95 -2.63
CA SER A 45 -12.12 -0.60 -1.37
C SER A 45 -13.39 0.21 -1.59
N ALA A 46 -14.33 0.12 -0.67
CA ALA A 46 -15.46 1.06 -0.62
C ALA A 46 -15.02 2.52 -0.35
N LEU A 47 -13.79 2.75 0.12
CA LEU A 47 -13.19 4.08 0.23
C LEU A 47 -12.67 4.60 -1.13
N THR A 48 -12.28 3.74 -2.07
CA THR A 48 -11.64 4.14 -3.33
C THR A 48 -12.45 5.11 -4.19
N PRO A 49 -13.80 5.07 -4.24
CA PRO A 49 -14.59 6.08 -4.96
C PRO A 49 -14.39 7.52 -4.47
N ILE A 50 -13.79 7.77 -3.30
CA ILE A 50 -13.46 9.13 -2.80
C ILE A 50 -12.52 9.87 -3.76
N VAL A 51 -11.74 9.15 -4.55
CA VAL A 51 -10.94 9.71 -5.66
C VAL A 51 -11.82 10.57 -6.57
N GLY A 52 -13.03 10.12 -6.88
CA GLY A 52 -13.97 10.86 -7.71
C GLY A 52 -14.52 12.14 -7.03
N LEU A 53 -14.65 12.15 -5.70
CA LEU A 53 -14.99 13.37 -4.96
C LEU A 53 -13.88 14.42 -5.10
N LEU A 54 -12.63 14.02 -4.89
CA LEU A 54 -11.49 14.93 -4.87
C LEU A 54 -11.06 15.38 -6.27
N LEU A 55 -11.36 14.58 -7.29
CA LEU A 55 -11.14 14.94 -8.69
C LEU A 55 -12.39 15.54 -9.37
N TYR A 56 -13.47 15.79 -8.64
CA TYR A 56 -14.76 16.19 -9.20
C TYR A 56 -14.66 17.45 -10.08
N ASN A 57 -13.91 18.46 -9.63
CA ASN A 57 -13.73 19.71 -10.37
C ASN A 57 -13.06 19.53 -11.74
N MET A 58 -12.33 18.44 -11.94
CA MET A 58 -11.66 18.15 -13.20
C MET A 58 -12.63 17.65 -14.29
N GLY A 59 -13.78 17.11 -13.92
CA GLY A 59 -14.64 16.36 -14.83
C GLY A 59 -14.02 15.04 -15.28
N ILE A 60 -14.78 14.22 -15.99
CA ILE A 60 -14.39 12.84 -16.37
C ILE A 60 -13.10 12.80 -17.21
N PRO A 61 -12.94 13.60 -18.31
CA PRO A 61 -11.76 13.47 -19.16
C PRO A 61 -10.46 13.80 -18.42
N PHE A 62 -10.43 14.92 -17.69
CA PHE A 62 -9.22 15.36 -17.00
C PHE A 62 -8.91 14.49 -15.77
N ALA A 63 -9.92 14.03 -15.04
CA ALA A 63 -9.75 13.05 -13.97
C ALA A 63 -9.17 11.72 -14.50
N THR A 64 -9.67 11.24 -15.65
CA THR A 64 -9.12 10.04 -16.31
C THR A 64 -7.66 10.22 -16.68
N ILE A 65 -7.31 11.36 -17.31
CA ILE A 65 -5.92 11.68 -17.66
C ILE A 65 -5.05 11.73 -16.39
N ALA A 66 -5.51 12.39 -15.33
CA ALA A 66 -4.76 12.48 -14.07
C ALA A 66 -4.48 11.09 -13.48
N ILE A 67 -5.46 10.18 -13.47
CA ILE A 67 -5.29 8.80 -12.98
C ILE A 67 -4.28 8.02 -13.84
N ILE A 68 -4.34 8.17 -15.17
CA ILE A 68 -3.38 7.52 -16.09
C ILE A 68 -1.97 8.08 -15.88
N VAL A 69 -1.83 9.40 -15.74
CA VAL A 69 -0.53 10.04 -15.47
C VAL A 69 0.04 9.59 -14.13
N ALA A 70 -0.80 9.50 -13.09
CA ALA A 70 -0.38 8.97 -11.80
C ALA A 70 0.11 7.51 -11.90
N LEU A 71 -0.57 6.66 -12.71
CA LEU A 71 -0.08 5.31 -13.01
C LEU A 71 1.30 5.35 -13.68
N LEU A 72 1.47 6.17 -14.71
CA LEU A 72 2.74 6.26 -15.45
C LEU A 72 3.91 6.73 -14.56
N ILE A 73 3.65 7.67 -13.65
CA ILE A 73 4.64 8.11 -12.66
C ILE A 73 4.94 7.00 -11.64
N GLY A 74 3.91 6.37 -11.10
CA GLY A 74 4.04 5.42 -10.00
C GLY A 74 4.46 4.01 -10.42
N VAL A 75 4.29 3.62 -11.70
CA VAL A 75 4.58 2.25 -12.16
C VAL A 75 6.05 1.86 -11.98
N ILE A 76 6.97 2.83 -12.16
CA ILE A 76 8.41 2.57 -12.06
C ILE A 76 8.80 2.28 -10.59
N PRO A 77 8.58 3.18 -9.62
CA PRO A 77 8.95 2.90 -8.23
C PRO A 77 8.20 1.69 -7.65
N ALA A 78 6.91 1.56 -7.91
CA ALA A 78 6.13 0.42 -7.43
C ALA A 78 6.59 -0.91 -8.05
N GLY A 79 6.90 -0.92 -9.35
CA GLY A 79 7.45 -2.08 -10.05
C GLY A 79 8.85 -2.47 -9.56
N LEU A 80 9.70 -1.48 -9.26
CA LEU A 80 11.02 -1.74 -8.68
C LEU A 80 10.91 -2.36 -7.28
N ILE A 81 10.03 -1.87 -6.42
CA ILE A 81 9.77 -2.50 -5.12
C ILE A 81 9.20 -3.93 -5.29
N ALA A 82 8.32 -4.15 -6.27
CA ALA A 82 7.82 -5.48 -6.57
C ALA A 82 8.95 -6.44 -6.97
N GLU A 83 9.86 -5.97 -7.81
CA GLU A 83 11.04 -6.74 -8.23
C GLU A 83 12.01 -6.97 -7.07
N MET A 84 12.23 -5.96 -6.21
CA MET A 84 13.04 -6.11 -5.00
C MET A 84 12.48 -7.20 -4.10
N GLY A 85 11.18 -7.20 -3.78
CA GLY A 85 10.56 -8.23 -2.94
C GLY A 85 10.62 -9.62 -3.58
N ARG A 86 10.64 -9.70 -4.92
CA ARG A 86 10.83 -10.96 -5.64
C ARG A 86 12.29 -11.46 -5.61
N GLN A 87 13.26 -10.55 -5.57
CA GLN A 87 14.67 -10.90 -5.48
C GLN A 87 15.07 -11.27 -4.05
N ILE A 88 14.60 -10.51 -3.05
CA ILE A 88 14.87 -10.77 -1.64
C ILE A 88 13.57 -11.07 -0.88
N PRO A 89 13.44 -12.25 -0.24
CA PRO A 89 12.19 -12.70 0.38
C PRO A 89 11.93 -12.09 1.76
N VAL A 90 12.21 -10.79 1.93
CA VAL A 90 11.97 -10.04 3.17
C VAL A 90 11.20 -8.75 2.91
N PRO A 91 10.52 -8.16 3.92
CA PRO A 91 9.84 -6.87 3.78
C PRO A 91 10.82 -5.73 3.48
N SER A 92 10.36 -4.69 2.75
CA SER A 92 11.18 -3.52 2.43
C SER A 92 11.74 -2.80 3.66
N LEU A 93 11.00 -2.78 4.77
CA LEU A 93 11.48 -2.18 6.02
C LEU A 93 12.60 -2.99 6.69
N VAL A 94 12.70 -4.29 6.43
CA VAL A 94 13.88 -5.07 6.80
C VAL A 94 15.06 -4.71 5.88
N VAL A 95 14.82 -4.57 4.57
CA VAL A 95 15.85 -4.13 3.60
C VAL A 95 16.38 -2.74 3.99
N SER A 96 15.51 -1.83 4.39
CA SER A 96 15.88 -0.45 4.74
C SER A 96 16.88 -0.33 5.91
N ARG A 97 17.06 -1.40 6.71
CA ARG A 97 18.08 -1.44 7.79
C ARG A 97 19.51 -1.22 7.27
N LYS A 98 19.78 -1.62 6.04
CA LYS A 98 21.10 -1.40 5.42
C LYS A 98 21.19 -0.04 4.72
N THR A 99 20.06 0.48 4.20
CA THR A 99 20.01 1.82 3.58
C THR A 99 20.09 2.93 4.62
N PHE A 100 19.30 2.86 5.69
CA PHE A 100 19.14 3.95 6.66
C PHE A 100 19.77 3.67 8.03
N GLY A 101 20.21 2.43 8.27
CA GLY A 101 20.62 1.95 9.59
C GLY A 101 19.45 1.44 10.43
N PHE A 102 19.74 0.63 11.44
CA PHE A 102 18.71 -0.03 12.25
C PHE A 102 17.82 0.95 13.03
N MET A 103 18.41 2.03 13.57
CA MET A 103 17.65 3.03 14.33
C MET A 103 16.64 3.76 13.44
N THR A 104 17.11 4.31 12.32
CA THR A 104 16.24 5.05 11.38
C THR A 104 15.20 4.16 10.73
N SER A 105 15.60 2.95 10.33
CA SER A 105 14.66 1.95 9.79
C SER A 105 13.58 1.60 10.83
N GLY A 106 13.93 1.46 12.11
CA GLY A 106 12.98 1.24 13.19
C GLY A 106 12.01 2.42 13.37
N ALA A 107 12.50 3.66 13.30
CA ALA A 107 11.65 4.85 13.35
C ALA A 107 10.68 4.91 12.17
N TYR A 108 11.15 4.70 10.94
CA TYR A 108 10.27 4.60 9.76
C TYR A 108 9.26 3.46 9.90
N SER A 109 9.67 2.31 10.42
CA SER A 109 8.75 1.18 10.65
C SER A 109 7.63 1.56 11.61
N LEU A 110 7.90 2.28 12.69
CA LEU A 110 6.86 2.79 13.60
C LEU A 110 5.96 3.82 12.90
N ILE A 111 6.52 4.79 12.18
CA ILE A 111 5.75 5.77 11.43
C ILE A 111 4.81 5.06 10.45
N PHE A 112 5.31 4.09 9.68
CA PHE A 112 4.51 3.34 8.70
C PHE A 112 3.46 2.45 9.36
N THR A 113 3.72 1.94 10.56
CA THR A 113 2.70 1.27 11.38
C THR A 113 1.53 2.22 11.65
N PHE A 114 1.79 3.45 12.11
CA PHE A 114 0.74 4.44 12.37
C PHE A 114 0.01 4.88 11.09
N LEU A 115 0.72 5.03 9.96
CA LEU A 115 0.09 5.34 8.68
C LEU A 115 -0.85 4.22 8.21
N ASN A 116 -0.46 2.97 8.42
CA ASN A 116 -1.33 1.81 8.15
C ASN A 116 -2.56 1.79 9.05
N LEU A 117 -2.42 2.15 10.34
CA LEU A 117 -3.56 2.30 11.25
C LEU A 117 -4.51 3.41 10.79
N GLY A 118 -3.98 4.53 10.31
CA GLY A 118 -4.78 5.60 9.74
C GLY A 118 -5.65 5.10 8.57
N PHE A 119 -5.06 4.38 7.62
CA PHE A 119 -5.84 3.76 6.54
C PHE A 119 -6.83 2.71 7.03
N PHE A 120 -6.49 1.94 8.06
CA PHE A 120 -7.43 1.01 8.66
C PHE A 120 -8.65 1.75 9.20
N GLY A 121 -8.45 2.81 9.98
CA GLY A 121 -9.53 3.62 10.54
C GLY A 121 -10.38 4.30 9.45
N LEU A 122 -9.75 4.84 8.38
CA LEU A 122 -10.47 5.44 7.25
C LEU A 122 -11.40 4.43 6.57
N ASN A 123 -10.88 3.26 6.25
CA ASN A 123 -11.67 2.21 5.60
C ASN A 123 -12.76 1.67 6.53
N ASP A 124 -12.44 1.42 7.80
CA ASP A 124 -13.40 0.94 8.79
C ASP A 124 -14.59 1.91 8.95
N THR A 125 -14.30 3.23 8.96
CA THR A 125 -15.33 4.27 8.97
C THR A 125 -16.28 4.12 7.80
N VAL A 126 -15.79 3.92 6.58
CA VAL A 126 -16.64 3.80 5.39
C VAL A 126 -17.48 2.53 5.40
N GLY A 127 -16.90 1.40 5.81
CA GLY A 127 -17.65 0.15 5.97
C GLY A 127 -18.79 0.26 6.99
N ALA A 128 -18.49 0.86 8.14
CA ALA A 128 -19.47 1.10 9.18
C ALA A 128 -20.58 2.06 8.74
N LEU A 129 -20.26 3.14 7.99
CA LEU A 129 -21.23 4.06 7.42
C LEU A 129 -22.22 3.35 6.47
N ILE A 130 -21.72 2.47 5.59
CA ILE A 130 -22.57 1.72 4.67
C ILE A 130 -23.55 0.85 5.46
N ILE A 131 -23.05 0.02 6.38
CA ILE A 131 -23.90 -0.94 7.08
C ILE A 131 -24.84 -0.24 8.06
N SER A 132 -24.37 0.77 8.79
CA SER A 132 -25.21 1.58 9.68
C SER A 132 -26.35 2.26 8.91
N GLY A 133 -26.07 2.81 7.71
CA GLY A 133 -27.06 3.40 6.82
C GLY A 133 -28.09 2.38 6.34
N LEU A 134 -27.67 1.18 5.95
CA LEU A 134 -28.54 0.09 5.48
C LEU A 134 -29.40 -0.49 6.59
N THR A 135 -28.90 -0.57 7.81
CA THR A 135 -29.58 -1.21 8.95
C THR A 135 -30.27 -0.23 9.87
N HIS A 136 -30.10 1.08 9.64
CA HIS A 136 -30.57 2.16 10.53
C HIS A 136 -30.15 1.98 11.99
N SER A 137 -28.95 1.47 12.22
CA SER A 137 -28.42 1.12 13.54
C SER A 137 -27.22 2.00 13.94
N ASN A 138 -26.82 1.92 15.23
CA ASN A 138 -25.72 2.73 15.74
C ASN A 138 -24.38 2.40 15.05
N ILE A 139 -23.74 3.40 14.48
CA ILE A 139 -22.48 3.26 13.75
C ILE A 139 -21.33 2.73 14.60
N ILE A 140 -21.30 3.03 15.91
CA ILE A 140 -20.24 2.59 16.83
C ILE A 140 -20.19 1.07 16.89
N ILE A 141 -21.36 0.41 16.85
CA ILE A 141 -21.43 -1.06 16.81
C ILE A 141 -20.69 -1.58 15.58
N TRP A 142 -20.87 -0.93 14.43
CA TRP A 142 -20.29 -1.36 13.18
C TRP A 142 -18.78 -1.07 13.07
N TYR A 143 -18.26 -0.02 13.71
CA TYR A 143 -16.80 0.15 13.87
C TYR A 143 -16.20 -1.06 14.58
N ILE A 144 -16.82 -1.51 15.67
CA ILE A 144 -16.30 -2.64 16.47
C ILE A 144 -16.46 -3.96 15.70
N VAL A 145 -17.62 -4.20 15.10
CA VAL A 145 -17.91 -5.47 14.40
C VAL A 145 -17.06 -5.62 13.15
N MET A 146 -17.00 -4.59 12.32
CA MET A 146 -16.20 -4.63 11.09
C MET A 146 -14.72 -4.73 11.41
N GLY A 147 -14.22 -3.93 12.35
CA GLY A 147 -12.84 -3.99 12.79
C GLY A 147 -12.46 -5.36 13.36
N ALA A 148 -13.33 -5.96 14.18
CA ALA A 148 -13.08 -7.30 14.72
C ALA A 148 -13.01 -8.38 13.63
N ILE A 149 -13.90 -8.37 12.65
CA ILE A 149 -13.87 -9.31 11.51
C ILE A 149 -12.55 -9.22 10.77
N GLN A 150 -12.06 -8.00 10.54
CA GLN A 150 -10.81 -7.74 9.83
C GLN A 150 -9.59 -8.22 10.62
N VAL A 151 -9.57 -7.99 11.94
CA VAL A 151 -8.52 -8.50 12.83
C VAL A 151 -8.48 -10.03 12.80
N ILE A 152 -9.64 -10.68 12.95
CA ILE A 152 -9.74 -12.14 12.91
C ILE A 152 -9.20 -12.68 11.59
N LEU A 153 -9.56 -12.08 10.46
CA LEU A 153 -9.09 -12.53 9.15
C LEU A 153 -7.57 -12.44 9.01
N VAL A 154 -6.97 -11.35 9.49
CA VAL A 154 -5.51 -11.14 9.42
C VAL A 154 -4.74 -12.14 10.28
N LEU A 155 -5.31 -12.59 11.40
CA LEU A 155 -4.69 -13.61 12.24
C LEU A 155 -4.42 -14.93 11.51
N PHE A 156 -5.20 -15.25 10.46
CA PHE A 156 -4.98 -16.45 9.64
C PHE A 156 -3.87 -16.29 8.58
N GLY A 157 -3.36 -15.06 8.37
CA GLY A 157 -2.19 -14.79 7.56
C GLY A 157 -2.41 -14.75 6.04
N ALA A 158 -1.30 -14.55 5.30
CA ALA A 158 -1.29 -14.24 3.88
C ALA A 158 -1.98 -15.28 2.99
N LYS A 159 -1.90 -16.57 3.33
CA LYS A 159 -2.51 -17.65 2.55
C LYS A 159 -4.05 -17.59 2.61
N TRP A 160 -4.60 -17.37 3.79
CA TRP A 160 -6.04 -17.22 3.96
C TRP A 160 -6.54 -15.92 3.35
N LEU A 161 -5.76 -14.85 3.41
CA LEU A 161 -6.05 -13.60 2.71
C LEU A 161 -6.11 -13.81 1.19
N GLU A 162 -5.17 -14.57 0.59
CA GLU A 162 -5.23 -14.91 -0.84
C GLU A 162 -6.52 -15.65 -1.19
N TYR A 163 -6.89 -16.66 -0.41
CA TYR A 163 -8.14 -17.40 -0.63
C TYR A 163 -9.36 -16.51 -0.48
N PHE A 164 -9.45 -15.73 0.60
CA PHE A 164 -10.56 -14.83 0.82
C PHE A 164 -10.71 -13.83 -0.33
N PHE A 165 -9.64 -13.20 -0.76
CA PHE A 165 -9.66 -12.25 -1.87
C PHE A 165 -10.11 -12.90 -3.17
N ARG A 166 -9.64 -14.10 -3.44
CA ARG A 166 -9.97 -14.84 -4.66
C ARG A 166 -11.46 -15.21 -4.75
N TYR A 167 -12.02 -15.70 -3.65
CA TYR A 167 -13.42 -16.19 -3.65
C TYR A 167 -14.43 -15.07 -3.47
N SER A 168 -14.09 -13.98 -2.81
CA SER A 168 -14.97 -12.82 -2.64
C SER A 168 -14.88 -11.80 -3.80
N ALA A 169 -13.86 -11.89 -4.65
CA ALA A 169 -13.71 -11.00 -5.81
C ALA A 169 -14.94 -10.97 -6.74
N PRO A 170 -15.54 -12.12 -7.14
CA PRO A 170 -16.74 -12.09 -7.98
C PRO A 170 -17.91 -11.36 -7.31
N VAL A 171 -18.11 -11.56 -6.00
CA VAL A 171 -19.19 -10.91 -5.25
C VAL A 171 -18.99 -9.40 -5.28
N LEU A 172 -17.77 -8.94 -5.03
CA LEU A 172 -17.44 -7.52 -5.04
C LEU A 172 -17.64 -6.88 -6.41
N ILE A 173 -17.12 -7.52 -7.47
CA ILE A 173 -17.25 -7.04 -8.85
C ILE A 173 -18.74 -6.93 -9.24
N VAL A 174 -19.52 -7.96 -8.99
CA VAL A 174 -20.96 -7.97 -9.30
C VAL A 174 -21.70 -6.89 -8.50
N SER A 175 -21.37 -6.72 -7.22
CA SER A 175 -21.95 -5.67 -6.38
C SER A 175 -21.70 -4.27 -6.92
N TYR A 176 -20.46 -3.97 -7.34
CA TYR A 176 -20.14 -2.68 -7.95
C TYR A 176 -20.84 -2.47 -9.29
N ILE A 177 -20.93 -3.50 -10.14
CA ILE A 177 -21.65 -3.43 -11.41
C ILE A 177 -23.13 -3.13 -11.19
N ILE A 178 -23.76 -3.81 -10.24
CA ILE A 178 -25.18 -3.60 -9.88
C ILE A 178 -25.39 -2.15 -9.42
N LEU A 179 -24.61 -1.67 -8.47
CA LEU A 179 -24.77 -0.31 -7.96
C LEU A 179 -24.47 0.74 -9.02
N ALA A 180 -23.45 0.53 -9.86
CA ALA A 180 -23.16 1.43 -10.98
C ALA A 180 -24.31 1.45 -12.01
N TYR A 181 -24.90 0.30 -12.32
CA TYR A 181 -26.06 0.21 -13.20
C TYR A 181 -27.23 1.03 -12.65
N PHE A 182 -27.59 0.84 -11.37
CA PHE A 182 -28.68 1.61 -10.78
C PHE A 182 -28.34 3.10 -10.64
N LEU A 183 -27.10 3.47 -10.38
CA LEU A 183 -26.67 4.86 -10.40
C LEU A 183 -26.95 5.51 -11.77
N LEU A 184 -26.56 4.84 -12.86
CA LEU A 184 -26.67 5.37 -14.22
C LEU A 184 -28.13 5.38 -14.74
N THR A 185 -29.01 4.51 -14.22
CA THR A 185 -30.40 4.36 -14.71
C THR A 185 -31.43 5.06 -13.85
N THR A 186 -31.14 5.29 -12.56
CA THR A 186 -32.11 5.87 -11.62
C THR A 186 -32.02 7.40 -11.52
N PHE A 187 -30.80 7.93 -11.71
CA PHE A 187 -30.56 9.34 -11.51
C PHE A 187 -30.39 10.11 -12.84
N PRO A 188 -30.91 11.35 -12.93
CA PRO A 188 -30.73 12.20 -14.10
C PRO A 188 -29.31 12.80 -14.12
N ILE A 189 -28.35 12.08 -14.73
CA ILE A 189 -26.94 12.49 -14.76
C ILE A 189 -26.73 13.47 -15.93
N ASN A 190 -26.19 14.65 -15.65
CA ASN A 190 -25.77 15.59 -16.67
C ASN A 190 -24.36 15.28 -17.19
N PHE A 191 -24.27 14.33 -18.13
CA PHE A 191 -22.98 13.98 -18.72
C PHE A 191 -22.30 15.13 -19.47
N SER A 192 -23.08 16.05 -20.07
CA SER A 192 -22.51 17.22 -20.75
C SER A 192 -21.69 18.07 -19.79
N LEU A 193 -22.17 18.26 -18.56
CA LEU A 193 -21.41 18.97 -17.50
C LEU A 193 -20.15 18.18 -17.11
N LEU A 194 -20.26 16.88 -16.95
CA LEU A 194 -19.15 16.03 -16.50
C LEU A 194 -18.02 15.85 -17.53
N MET A 195 -18.29 16.17 -18.80
CA MET A 195 -17.27 16.12 -19.88
C MET A 195 -16.39 17.37 -19.94
N HIS A 196 -16.63 18.35 -19.07
CA HIS A 196 -15.84 19.59 -18.98
C HIS A 196 -15.35 19.80 -17.55
N PRO A 197 -14.31 20.65 -17.33
CA PRO A 197 -13.95 21.09 -15.98
C PRO A 197 -15.16 21.76 -15.29
N ILE A 198 -15.45 21.32 -14.07
CA ILE A 198 -16.61 21.76 -13.29
C ILE A 198 -16.23 22.96 -12.40
N GLY A 199 -14.97 22.99 -11.96
CA GLY A 199 -14.44 24.02 -11.08
C GLY A 199 -12.93 24.16 -11.17
N PRO A 200 -12.33 25.05 -10.35
CA PRO A 200 -10.89 25.21 -10.32
C PRO A 200 -10.19 23.94 -9.79
N PHE A 201 -9.10 23.57 -10.44
CA PHE A 201 -8.22 22.49 -10.02
C PHE A 201 -6.76 22.77 -10.40
N THR A 202 -5.82 22.09 -9.77
CA THR A 202 -4.42 22.07 -10.19
C THR A 202 -3.98 20.64 -10.47
N TRP A 203 -3.15 20.45 -11.48
CA TRP A 203 -2.59 19.15 -11.83
C TRP A 203 -1.73 18.60 -10.70
N GLY A 204 -0.92 19.48 -10.07
CA GLY A 204 -0.05 19.09 -9.00
C GLY A 204 -0.78 18.51 -7.80
N SER A 205 -1.85 19.18 -7.33
CA SER A 205 -2.67 18.68 -6.21
C SER A 205 -3.38 17.38 -6.55
N ALA A 206 -3.96 17.27 -7.76
CA ALA A 206 -4.63 16.07 -8.21
C ALA A 206 -3.67 14.87 -8.26
N LEU A 207 -2.48 15.06 -8.84
CA LEU A 207 -1.44 14.02 -8.92
C LEU A 207 -0.86 13.69 -7.54
N ASN A 208 -0.64 14.70 -6.68
CA ASN A 208 -0.14 14.49 -5.32
C ASN A 208 -1.09 13.59 -4.53
N PHE A 209 -2.39 13.91 -4.57
CA PHE A 209 -3.42 13.10 -3.96
C PHE A 209 -3.47 11.67 -4.54
N LEU A 210 -3.50 11.52 -5.88
CA LEU A 210 -3.58 10.20 -6.52
C LEU A 210 -2.38 9.33 -6.19
N LEU A 211 -1.18 9.87 -6.22
CA LEU A 211 0.04 9.14 -5.86
C LEU A 211 0.06 8.77 -4.37
N GLY A 212 -0.34 9.71 -3.50
CA GLY A 212 -0.39 9.53 -2.05
C GLY A 212 -1.53 8.64 -1.56
N PHE A 213 -2.67 8.62 -2.27
CA PHE A 213 -3.79 7.74 -1.95
C PHE A 213 -3.58 6.31 -2.44
N SER A 214 -2.88 6.13 -3.56
CA SER A 214 -2.85 4.84 -4.26
C SER A 214 -1.43 4.29 -4.44
N ILE A 215 -0.88 4.38 -5.64
CA ILE A 215 0.24 3.57 -6.11
C ILE A 215 1.54 3.78 -5.30
N LEU A 216 1.87 5.02 -4.90
CA LEU A 216 3.09 5.27 -4.13
C LEU A 216 2.89 5.09 -2.63
N ALA A 217 1.70 5.38 -2.09
CA ALA A 217 1.38 5.06 -0.70
C ALA A 217 1.53 3.57 -0.37
N TRP A 218 1.24 2.73 -1.35
CA TRP A 218 1.36 1.28 -1.21
C TRP A 218 2.74 0.74 -1.58
N SER A 219 3.60 1.56 -2.21
CA SER A 219 4.86 1.10 -2.79
C SER A 219 5.72 0.31 -1.81
N TYR A 220 5.99 0.82 -0.61
CA TYR A 220 6.81 0.11 0.36
C TYR A 220 6.19 -1.21 0.85
N LYS A 221 4.85 -1.35 0.82
CA LYS A 221 4.13 -2.59 1.19
C LYS A 221 4.21 -3.66 0.10
N ILE A 222 4.47 -3.28 -1.15
CA ILE A 222 4.46 -4.19 -2.29
C ILE A 222 5.44 -5.34 -2.07
N SER A 223 6.63 -5.08 -1.53
CA SER A 223 7.62 -6.14 -1.23
C SER A 223 7.11 -7.14 -0.19
N THR A 224 6.33 -6.70 0.79
CA THR A 224 5.74 -7.57 1.83
C THR A 224 4.87 -8.66 1.21
N GLN A 225 4.27 -8.41 0.04
CA GLN A 225 3.48 -9.37 -0.69
C GLN A 225 4.28 -10.08 -1.80
N THR A 226 5.10 -9.34 -2.56
CA THR A 226 5.84 -9.93 -3.68
C THR A 226 6.99 -10.84 -3.23
N ARG A 227 7.37 -10.82 -1.95
CA ARG A 227 8.27 -11.82 -1.36
C ARG A 227 7.71 -13.25 -1.42
N PHE A 228 6.38 -13.42 -1.56
CA PHE A 228 5.73 -14.72 -1.81
C PHE A 228 5.67 -15.09 -3.29
N ALA A 229 6.13 -14.23 -4.20
CA ALA A 229 6.19 -14.52 -5.63
C ALA A 229 7.18 -15.66 -5.91
N TYR A 230 6.95 -16.39 -7.02
CA TYR A 230 7.96 -17.35 -7.50
C TYR A 230 9.34 -16.69 -7.55
N PRO A 231 10.39 -17.37 -7.08
CA PRO A 231 11.73 -16.84 -7.00
C PRO A 231 12.20 -16.24 -8.34
N TYR A 232 13.01 -15.21 -8.24
CA TYR A 232 13.68 -14.65 -9.41
C TYR A 232 14.69 -15.67 -9.94
N SER A 233 14.72 -15.86 -11.24
CA SER A 233 15.71 -16.68 -11.92
C SER A 233 16.44 -15.85 -12.98
N GLY A 234 17.75 -16.01 -13.08
CA GLY A 234 18.55 -15.42 -14.15
C GLY A 234 18.04 -15.79 -15.55
N ASN A 235 17.42 -16.96 -15.68
CA ASN A 235 16.85 -17.49 -16.93
C ASN A 235 15.42 -17.02 -17.21
N ASP A 236 14.84 -16.17 -16.35
CA ASP A 236 13.51 -15.62 -16.60
C ASP A 236 13.47 -14.79 -17.89
N SER A 237 12.50 -15.05 -18.76
CA SER A 237 12.29 -14.26 -19.96
C SER A 237 11.95 -12.81 -19.63
N LYS A 238 12.31 -11.87 -20.53
CA LYS A 238 11.96 -10.44 -20.37
C LYS A 238 10.47 -10.24 -20.13
N GLY A 239 9.61 -11.00 -20.85
CA GLY A 239 8.16 -10.94 -20.67
C GLY A 239 7.69 -11.42 -19.29
N LYS A 240 8.32 -12.45 -18.72
CA LYS A 240 8.02 -12.92 -17.35
C LYS A 240 8.41 -11.86 -16.31
N ARG A 241 9.59 -11.25 -16.46
CA ARG A 241 10.05 -10.16 -15.58
C ARG A 241 9.10 -8.98 -15.64
N LEU A 242 8.73 -8.52 -16.84
CA LEU A 242 7.79 -7.42 -17.04
C LEU A 242 6.43 -7.70 -16.38
N ARG A 243 5.88 -8.92 -16.50
CA ARG A 243 4.61 -9.28 -15.86
C ARG A 243 4.66 -9.13 -14.33
N TYR A 244 5.74 -9.54 -13.68
CA TYR A 244 5.88 -9.36 -12.23
C TYR A 244 6.08 -7.89 -11.87
N PHE A 245 6.84 -7.14 -12.67
CA PHE A 245 7.09 -5.71 -12.48
C PHE A 245 5.79 -4.88 -12.49
N ILE A 246 4.90 -5.13 -13.47
CA ILE A 246 3.68 -4.34 -13.65
C ILE A 246 2.47 -4.89 -12.87
N SER A 247 2.52 -6.13 -12.35
CA SER A 247 1.35 -6.78 -11.75
C SER A 247 0.79 -6.00 -10.55
N SER A 248 1.64 -5.56 -9.62
CA SER A 248 1.20 -4.77 -8.46
C SER A 248 0.71 -3.38 -8.86
N PRO A 249 1.48 -2.55 -9.62
CA PRO A 249 1.02 -1.23 -10.06
C PRO A 249 -0.31 -1.24 -10.80
N ILE A 250 -0.46 -2.13 -11.77
CA ILE A 250 -1.70 -2.23 -12.56
C ILE A 250 -2.85 -2.73 -11.67
N GLY A 251 -2.60 -3.73 -10.83
CA GLY A 251 -3.60 -4.21 -9.87
C GLY A 251 -4.13 -3.09 -8.98
N ILE A 252 -3.25 -2.21 -8.47
CA ILE A 252 -3.66 -1.07 -7.64
C ILE A 252 -4.49 -0.06 -8.44
N MET A 253 -4.08 0.28 -9.66
CA MET A 253 -4.64 1.43 -10.39
C MET A 253 -5.93 1.13 -11.16
N ILE A 254 -6.21 -0.13 -11.53
CA ILE A 254 -7.48 -0.49 -12.18
C ILE A 254 -8.70 -0.11 -11.32
N PRO A 255 -8.79 -0.50 -10.03
CA PRO A 255 -9.89 -0.06 -9.18
C PRO A 255 -9.92 1.45 -8.98
N VAL A 256 -8.76 2.11 -8.84
CA VAL A 256 -8.69 3.57 -8.69
C VAL A 256 -9.34 4.27 -9.88
N LEU A 257 -9.06 3.81 -11.10
CA LEU A 257 -9.69 4.36 -12.31
C LEU A 257 -11.20 4.12 -12.33
N LEU A 258 -11.61 2.85 -12.24
CA LEU A 258 -13.03 2.49 -12.40
C LEU A 258 -13.90 3.06 -11.28
N MET A 259 -13.47 2.87 -10.03
CA MET A 259 -14.25 3.30 -8.86
C MET A 259 -14.13 4.80 -8.63
N GLY A 260 -13.00 5.42 -8.98
CA GLY A 260 -12.85 6.88 -8.95
C GLY A 260 -13.83 7.56 -9.91
N LEU A 261 -13.97 7.07 -11.15
CA LEU A 261 -14.96 7.61 -12.09
C LEU A 261 -16.40 7.37 -11.64
N ILE A 262 -16.70 6.21 -11.06
CA ILE A 262 -18.02 5.93 -10.45
C ILE A 262 -18.29 6.91 -9.29
N GLY A 263 -17.29 7.18 -8.44
CA GLY A 263 -17.41 8.13 -7.34
C GLY A 263 -17.61 9.57 -7.83
N LEU A 264 -16.98 9.97 -8.94
CA LEU A 264 -17.19 11.27 -9.58
C LEU A 264 -18.62 11.41 -10.06
N VAL A 265 -19.17 10.41 -10.72
CA VAL A 265 -20.57 10.38 -11.14
C VAL A 265 -21.52 10.39 -9.94
N GLY A 266 -21.26 9.59 -8.90
CA GLY A 266 -22.03 9.59 -7.66
C GLY A 266 -22.09 10.98 -6.99
N ASN A 267 -20.94 11.67 -6.94
CA ASN A 267 -20.87 13.02 -6.38
C ASN A 267 -21.66 14.07 -7.20
N SER A 268 -21.84 13.85 -8.50
CA SER A 268 -22.67 14.74 -9.35
C SER A 268 -24.17 14.60 -9.08
N VAL A 269 -24.59 13.45 -8.58
CA VAL A 269 -25.99 13.13 -8.29
C VAL A 269 -26.41 13.63 -6.92
N ALA A 270 -25.54 13.42 -5.93
CA ALA A 270 -25.76 13.88 -4.56
C ALA A 270 -24.43 14.47 -4.03
N LYS A 271 -24.44 15.73 -3.60
CA LYS A 271 -23.27 16.38 -3.04
C LYS A 271 -22.70 15.54 -1.89
N GLY A 272 -21.45 15.10 -2.02
CA GLY A 272 -20.82 14.16 -1.08
C GLY A 272 -21.20 12.69 -1.29
N GLY A 273 -22.03 12.36 -2.29
CA GLY A 273 -22.48 10.99 -2.62
C GLY A 273 -21.44 10.15 -3.38
N TRP A 274 -20.15 10.36 -3.16
CA TRP A 274 -19.06 9.64 -3.81
C TRP A 274 -19.08 8.13 -3.55
N ASN A 275 -19.67 7.70 -2.43
CA ASN A 275 -19.84 6.27 -2.15
C ASN A 275 -21.23 5.82 -2.56
N ILE A 276 -21.30 5.13 -3.70
CA ILE A 276 -22.57 4.68 -4.29
C ILE A 276 -23.33 3.69 -3.41
N ALA A 277 -22.67 3.00 -2.48
CA ALA A 277 -23.33 2.08 -1.55
C ALA A 277 -24.09 2.81 -0.41
N THR A 278 -23.85 4.12 -0.22
CA THR A 278 -24.58 4.94 0.75
C THR A 278 -25.69 5.79 0.11
N LEU A 279 -25.83 5.74 -1.22
CA LEU A 279 -26.87 6.48 -1.92
C LEU A 279 -28.28 5.87 -1.68
N SER A 280 -29.26 6.74 -1.47
CA SER A 280 -30.66 6.35 -1.53
C SER A 280 -31.11 6.34 -2.99
N PHE A 281 -31.56 5.22 -3.49
CA PHE A 281 -32.05 5.07 -4.87
C PHE A 281 -33.55 5.31 -4.92
N PRO A 282 -34.03 6.48 -5.37
CA PRO A 282 -35.46 6.79 -5.37
C PRO A 282 -36.22 5.88 -6.34
N GLY A 283 -37.39 5.44 -5.91
CA GLY A 283 -38.26 4.60 -6.74
C GLY A 283 -37.88 3.12 -6.81
N LEU A 284 -36.80 2.68 -6.22
CA LEU A 284 -36.44 1.26 -6.15
C LEU A 284 -37.09 0.61 -4.93
N HIS A 285 -38.11 -0.20 -5.19
CA HIS A 285 -38.86 -0.97 -4.18
C HIS A 285 -38.91 -2.44 -4.52
N GLY A 286 -39.37 -3.27 -3.59
CA GLY A 286 -39.54 -4.71 -3.79
C GLY A 286 -38.21 -5.40 -4.13
N LEU A 287 -38.20 -6.21 -5.17
CA LEU A 287 -37.03 -7.01 -5.59
C LEU A 287 -35.81 -6.15 -5.91
N PHE A 288 -35.99 -5.02 -6.61
CA PHE A 288 -34.87 -4.12 -6.96
C PHE A 288 -34.26 -3.47 -5.73
N GLY A 289 -35.06 -3.07 -4.74
CA GLY A 289 -34.57 -2.58 -3.46
C GLY A 289 -33.73 -3.64 -2.73
N ILE A 290 -34.15 -4.89 -2.71
CA ILE A 290 -33.39 -6.00 -2.13
C ILE A 290 -32.06 -6.22 -2.87
N VAL A 291 -32.07 -6.17 -4.20
CA VAL A 291 -30.84 -6.32 -5.00
C VAL A 291 -29.83 -5.22 -4.69
N VAL A 292 -30.28 -3.96 -4.61
CA VAL A 292 -29.41 -2.84 -4.21
C VAL A 292 -28.88 -3.01 -2.79
N PHE A 293 -29.72 -3.42 -1.86
CA PHE A 293 -29.32 -3.69 -0.48
C PHE A 293 -28.23 -4.77 -0.39
N ILE A 294 -28.41 -5.89 -1.09
CA ILE A 294 -27.42 -6.97 -1.14
C ILE A 294 -26.12 -6.49 -1.81
N ALA A 295 -26.22 -5.71 -2.88
CA ALA A 295 -25.05 -5.16 -3.55
C ALA A 295 -24.29 -4.16 -2.65
N ALA A 296 -24.98 -3.31 -1.89
CA ALA A 296 -24.34 -2.42 -0.93
C ALA A 296 -23.64 -3.18 0.21
N LEU A 297 -24.25 -4.27 0.71
CA LEU A 297 -23.56 -5.19 1.63
C LEU A 297 -22.32 -5.82 0.99
N GLY A 298 -22.40 -6.23 -0.27
CA GLY A 298 -21.27 -6.75 -1.02
C GLY A 298 -20.12 -5.74 -1.15
N VAL A 299 -20.44 -4.45 -1.35
CA VAL A 299 -19.43 -3.38 -1.36
C VAL A 299 -18.83 -3.16 0.03
N SER A 300 -19.59 -3.31 1.11
CA SER A 300 -19.04 -3.20 2.46
C SER A 300 -17.96 -4.27 2.73
N LEU A 301 -18.05 -5.44 2.12
CA LEU A 301 -17.01 -6.48 2.21
C LEU A 301 -15.68 -6.04 1.58
N ALA A 302 -15.68 -5.08 0.64
CA ALA A 302 -14.45 -4.53 0.05
C ALA A 302 -13.54 -3.88 1.09
N ILE A 303 -14.09 -3.36 2.17
CA ILE A 303 -13.32 -2.80 3.29
C ILE A 303 -12.45 -3.88 3.94
N ILE A 304 -12.95 -5.10 4.05
CA ILE A 304 -12.23 -6.21 4.67
C ILE A 304 -10.96 -6.53 3.88
N HIS A 305 -11.02 -6.53 2.53
CA HIS A 305 -9.85 -6.76 1.68
C HIS A 305 -8.76 -5.71 1.92
N THR A 306 -9.16 -4.44 1.83
CA THR A 306 -8.21 -3.33 1.94
C THR A 306 -7.62 -3.25 3.33
N ASN A 307 -8.42 -3.42 4.37
CA ASN A 307 -7.95 -3.33 5.73
C ASN A 307 -7.09 -4.53 6.15
N ALA A 308 -7.33 -5.70 5.61
CA ALA A 308 -6.40 -6.81 5.77
C ALA A 308 -5.01 -6.44 5.22
N MET A 309 -4.96 -5.67 4.10
CA MET A 309 -3.72 -5.16 3.50
C MET A 309 -3.15 -3.92 4.19
N ASN A 310 -3.86 -3.33 5.11
CA ASN A 310 -3.29 -2.32 6.01
C ASN A 310 -2.77 -2.97 7.30
N LEU A 311 -3.56 -3.84 7.91
CA LEU A 311 -3.23 -4.44 9.19
C LEU A 311 -2.09 -5.48 9.11
N TYR A 312 -2.07 -6.31 8.05
CA TYR A 312 -1.04 -7.32 7.87
C TYR A 312 0.37 -6.70 7.73
N PRO A 313 0.61 -5.71 6.83
CA PRO A 313 1.89 -5.00 6.80
C PRO A 313 2.17 -4.22 8.08
N ALA A 314 1.17 -3.56 8.69
CA ALA A 314 1.37 -2.82 9.94
C ALA A 314 1.93 -3.71 11.05
N THR A 315 1.45 -4.95 11.14
CA THR A 315 1.96 -5.93 12.10
C THR A 315 3.44 -6.27 11.81
N ALA A 316 3.78 -6.52 10.56
CA ALA A 316 5.16 -6.76 10.15
C ALA A 316 6.06 -5.53 10.41
N ASP A 317 5.56 -4.32 10.14
CA ASP A 317 6.29 -3.06 10.34
C ASP A 317 6.57 -2.83 11.85
N LEU A 318 5.57 -3.06 12.72
CA LEU A 318 5.75 -2.98 14.17
C LEU A 318 6.79 -3.98 14.67
N LEU A 319 6.71 -5.24 14.20
CA LEU A 319 7.67 -6.26 14.58
C LEU A 319 9.08 -5.94 14.05
N ALA A 320 9.19 -5.37 12.84
CA ALA A 320 10.47 -4.91 12.30
C ALA A 320 11.10 -3.80 13.15
N ALA A 321 10.28 -2.87 13.67
CA ALA A 321 10.72 -1.80 14.55
C ALA A 321 11.17 -2.31 15.91
N LEU A 322 10.45 -3.27 16.48
CA LEU A 322 10.70 -3.77 17.83
C LEU A 322 11.79 -4.85 17.88
N GLN A 323 12.00 -5.60 16.81
CA GLN A 323 12.96 -6.71 16.77
C GLN A 323 14.37 -6.33 17.27
N PRO A 324 14.94 -5.15 16.92
CA PRO A 324 16.26 -4.76 17.42
C PRO A 324 16.32 -4.51 18.93
N ALA A 325 15.17 -4.21 19.57
CA ALA A 325 15.09 -3.96 21.02
C ALA A 325 15.09 -5.25 21.84
N PHE A 326 14.74 -6.39 21.22
CA PHE A 326 14.71 -7.66 21.90
C PHE A 326 16.06 -8.38 21.80
N LYS A 327 16.72 -8.63 22.93
CA LYS A 327 17.98 -9.40 22.98
C LYS A 327 17.82 -10.85 22.55
N LYS A 328 16.62 -11.42 22.67
CA LYS A 328 16.21 -12.74 22.16
C LYS A 328 15.17 -12.55 21.10
N LYS A 329 15.16 -13.38 20.04
CA LYS A 329 14.08 -13.37 19.07
C LYS A 329 12.75 -13.54 19.80
N PRO A 330 11.78 -12.62 19.63
CA PRO A 330 10.47 -12.79 20.24
C PRO A 330 9.85 -14.10 19.73
N ASN A 331 9.05 -14.73 20.56
CA ASN A 331 8.24 -15.87 20.11
C ASN A 331 7.19 -15.33 19.12
N GLU A 332 7.47 -15.46 17.83
CA GLU A 332 6.63 -14.90 16.76
C GLU A 332 5.22 -15.49 16.77
N LYS A 333 5.05 -16.71 17.27
CA LYS A 333 3.72 -17.33 17.49
C LYS A 333 2.81 -16.51 18.42
N LEU A 334 3.38 -15.73 19.33
CA LEU A 334 2.66 -14.86 20.25
C LEU A 334 2.76 -13.39 19.83
N ALA A 335 3.91 -12.93 19.37
CA ALA A 335 4.16 -11.52 19.06
C ALA A 335 3.29 -11.02 17.92
N GLN A 336 3.14 -11.81 16.85
CA GLN A 336 2.35 -11.42 15.69
C GLN A 336 0.84 -11.32 15.99
N PRO A 337 0.17 -12.31 16.61
CA PRO A 337 -1.23 -12.18 16.98
C PRO A 337 -1.49 -11.01 17.95
N ILE A 338 -0.64 -10.82 18.96
CA ILE A 338 -0.77 -9.72 19.92
C ILE A 338 -0.65 -8.37 19.18
N ALA A 339 0.36 -8.21 18.34
CA ALA A 339 0.55 -6.99 17.55
C ALA A 339 -0.66 -6.74 16.64
N THR A 340 -1.18 -7.77 15.97
CA THR A 340 -2.37 -7.65 15.09
C THR A 340 -3.60 -7.16 15.86
N VAL A 341 -3.87 -7.73 17.04
CA VAL A 341 -5.01 -7.33 17.88
C VAL A 341 -4.83 -5.89 18.38
N LEU A 342 -3.64 -5.54 18.89
CA LEU A 342 -3.37 -4.18 19.38
C LEU A 342 -3.53 -3.13 18.27
N LEU A 343 -2.97 -3.40 17.10
CA LEU A 343 -3.04 -2.48 15.96
C LEU A 343 -4.47 -2.39 15.42
N GLY A 344 -5.17 -3.51 15.27
CA GLY A 344 -6.58 -3.49 14.85
C GLY A 344 -7.47 -2.69 15.81
N THR A 345 -7.26 -2.85 17.13
CA THR A 345 -7.96 -2.05 18.15
C THR A 345 -7.61 -0.56 17.99
N GLY A 346 -6.34 -0.22 17.76
CA GLY A 346 -5.92 1.16 17.48
C GLY A 346 -6.61 1.75 16.25
N GLY A 347 -6.75 0.98 15.17
CA GLY A 347 -7.47 1.39 13.97
C GLY A 347 -8.97 1.63 14.20
N ILE A 348 -9.63 0.77 15.00
CA ILE A 348 -11.03 0.98 15.43
C ILE A 348 -11.17 2.29 16.23
N ILE A 349 -10.24 2.57 17.14
CA ILE A 349 -10.24 3.81 17.92
C ILE A 349 -10.11 5.02 16.99
N LEU A 350 -9.24 4.97 15.97
CA LEU A 350 -9.10 6.06 14.99
C LEU A 350 -10.38 6.25 14.17
N ALA A 351 -11.09 5.17 13.81
CA ALA A 351 -12.39 5.26 13.13
C ALA A 351 -13.41 5.98 14.02
N ILE A 352 -13.52 5.60 15.29
CA ILE A 352 -14.41 6.25 16.28
C ILE A 352 -14.02 7.72 16.50
N ALA A 353 -12.73 8.03 16.48
CA ALA A 353 -12.21 9.39 16.62
C ALA A 353 -12.46 10.28 15.37
N GLY A 354 -13.00 9.73 14.28
CA GLY A 354 -13.43 10.51 13.10
C GLY A 354 -12.30 10.84 12.12
N ILE A 355 -11.32 9.97 11.96
CA ILE A 355 -10.18 10.17 11.04
C ILE A 355 -10.59 10.50 9.60
N LEU A 356 -11.78 10.07 9.14
CA LEU A 356 -12.27 10.32 7.79
C LEU A 356 -12.39 11.82 7.47
N ALA A 357 -12.70 12.66 8.48
CA ALA A 357 -12.78 14.10 8.31
C ALA A 357 -11.42 14.75 7.94
N HIS A 358 -10.31 14.07 8.20
CA HIS A 358 -8.95 14.56 8.00
C HIS A 358 -8.22 13.83 6.86
N ILE A 359 -8.94 13.15 5.96
CA ILE A 359 -8.36 12.26 4.95
C ILE A 359 -7.36 12.96 4.02
N SER A 360 -7.63 14.19 3.58
CA SER A 360 -6.72 14.92 2.67
C SER A 360 -5.38 15.19 3.33
N THR A 361 -5.39 15.80 4.53
CA THR A 361 -4.18 16.09 5.30
C THR A 361 -3.40 14.81 5.60
N PHE A 362 -4.11 13.77 6.02
CA PHE A 362 -3.50 12.46 6.29
C PHE A 362 -2.77 11.89 5.08
N ILE A 363 -3.35 12.00 3.87
CA ILE A 363 -2.74 11.50 2.64
C ILE A 363 -1.55 12.34 2.21
N ASP A 364 -1.61 13.67 2.36
CA ASP A 364 -0.50 14.56 2.02
C ASP A 364 0.68 14.35 2.96
N ASP A 365 0.46 14.23 4.26
CA ASP A 365 1.51 13.93 5.26
C ASP A 365 2.14 12.57 5.00
N LEU A 366 1.32 11.56 4.72
CA LEU A 366 1.76 10.22 4.39
C LEU A 366 2.65 10.20 3.15
N ALA A 367 2.20 10.84 2.06
CA ALA A 367 2.97 10.92 0.81
C ALA A 367 4.33 11.59 1.05
N SER A 368 4.34 12.66 1.84
CA SER A 368 5.55 13.44 2.16
C SER A 368 6.62 12.63 2.90
N ILE A 369 6.22 11.60 3.65
CA ILE A 369 7.15 10.73 4.39
C ILE A 369 7.54 9.49 3.58
N ILE A 370 6.55 8.83 2.95
CA ILE A 370 6.77 7.54 2.26
C ILE A 370 7.63 7.72 1.00
N PHE A 371 7.39 8.78 0.22
CA PHE A 371 8.03 8.88 -1.09
C PHE A 371 9.54 9.09 -1.00
N PRO A 372 10.09 10.04 -0.20
CA PRO A 372 11.54 10.20 -0.08
C PRO A 372 12.23 8.93 0.44
N PHE A 373 11.63 8.26 1.44
CA PHE A 373 12.11 6.98 1.94
C PHE A 373 12.16 5.91 0.83
N THR A 374 11.06 5.74 0.10
CA THR A 374 10.94 4.70 -0.92
C THR A 374 11.92 4.90 -2.07
N PHE A 375 12.11 6.13 -2.53
CA PHE A 375 12.99 6.44 -3.65
C PHE A 375 14.47 6.19 -3.32
N ILE A 376 14.90 6.59 -2.13
CA ILE A 376 16.27 6.33 -1.66
C ILE A 376 16.49 4.83 -1.47
N LEU A 377 15.53 4.12 -0.85
CA LEU A 377 15.59 2.66 -0.67
C LEU A 377 15.73 1.92 -2.00
N ILE A 378 14.92 2.28 -3.01
CA ILE A 378 14.97 1.69 -4.35
C ILE A 378 16.36 1.90 -4.96
N PHE A 379 16.85 3.13 -4.95
CA PHE A 379 18.14 3.44 -5.54
C PHE A 379 19.25 2.65 -4.87
N ASP A 380 19.32 2.71 -3.53
CA ASP A 380 20.38 2.01 -2.77
C ASP A 380 20.34 0.49 -3.00
N TRP A 381 19.15 -0.10 -3.03
CA TRP A 381 19.00 -1.51 -3.34
C TRP A 381 19.54 -1.87 -4.73
N PHE A 382 19.04 -1.20 -5.78
CA PHE A 382 19.36 -1.58 -7.17
C PHE A 382 20.78 -1.21 -7.59
N VAL A 383 21.39 -0.22 -6.96
CA VAL A 383 22.74 0.23 -7.30
C VAL A 383 23.81 -0.43 -6.42
N HIS A 384 23.48 -0.75 -5.18
CA HIS A 384 24.48 -1.17 -4.21
C HIS A 384 24.10 -2.47 -3.46
N LEU A 385 23.01 -2.45 -2.66
CA LEU A 385 22.78 -3.49 -1.66
C LEU A 385 22.62 -4.89 -2.25
N ARG A 386 21.93 -5.04 -3.37
CA ARG A 386 21.73 -6.34 -4.02
C ARG A 386 23.01 -7.04 -4.44
N TYR A 387 24.14 -6.32 -4.51
CA TYR A 387 25.43 -6.87 -4.90
C TYR A 387 26.38 -7.07 -3.73
N THR A 388 26.11 -6.44 -2.59
CA THR A 388 27.05 -6.35 -1.45
C THR A 388 26.52 -6.98 -0.19
N THR A 389 25.20 -7.27 -0.10
CA THR A 389 24.58 -7.77 1.13
C THR A 389 23.98 -9.15 0.97
N LYS A 390 24.06 -9.94 2.04
CA LYS A 390 23.39 -11.23 2.20
C LYS A 390 22.12 -11.09 3.04
N ILE A 391 21.18 -12.04 2.97
CA ILE A 391 19.96 -12.02 3.80
C ILE A 391 20.30 -11.94 5.30
N SER A 392 21.29 -12.70 5.75
CA SER A 392 21.77 -12.69 7.14
C SER A 392 22.13 -11.30 7.64
N ASP A 393 22.69 -10.46 6.78
CA ASP A 393 23.18 -9.12 7.14
C ASP A 393 22.06 -8.17 7.60
N TYR A 394 20.83 -8.39 7.13
CA TYR A 394 19.65 -7.61 7.53
C TYR A 394 19.16 -7.95 8.94
N TYR A 395 19.65 -9.05 9.52
CA TYR A 395 19.31 -9.55 10.85
C TYR A 395 20.48 -9.50 11.83
N ASP A 396 21.65 -9.10 11.36
CA ASP A 396 22.83 -8.87 12.20
C ASP A 396 22.70 -7.52 12.94
N ILE A 397 22.04 -7.59 14.11
CA ILE A 397 21.72 -6.42 14.91
C ILE A 397 23.00 -5.92 15.59
N PRO A 398 23.42 -4.67 15.38
CA PRO A 398 24.61 -4.12 16.00
C PRO A 398 24.49 -4.05 17.52
N LYS A 399 25.61 -4.19 18.24
CA LYS A 399 25.65 -4.12 19.72
C LYS A 399 25.04 -2.83 20.25
N THR A 400 25.18 -1.73 19.51
CA THR A 400 24.61 -0.41 19.84
C THR A 400 23.83 0.09 18.61
N ILE A 401 22.49 0.12 18.70
CA ILE A 401 21.59 0.52 17.60
C ILE A 401 21.91 1.95 17.14
N PHE A 402 22.27 2.85 18.08
CA PHE A 402 22.62 4.23 17.79
C PHE A 402 23.88 4.39 16.94
N MET A 403 24.82 3.43 16.96
CA MET A 403 26.05 3.49 16.18
C MET A 403 25.85 3.15 14.69
N ASN A 404 24.66 2.69 14.30
CA ASN A 404 24.35 2.28 12.93
C ASN A 404 23.40 3.27 12.24
N LEU A 405 23.64 4.56 12.42
CA LEU A 405 22.89 5.61 11.76
C LEU A 405 23.54 5.95 10.41
N ARG A 406 22.82 5.78 9.32
CA ARG A 406 23.26 6.15 7.97
C ARG A 406 22.82 7.58 7.65
N VAL A 407 23.63 8.55 8.10
CA VAL A 407 23.39 9.99 7.94
C VAL A 407 23.33 10.39 6.47
N ASP A 408 24.12 9.73 5.64
CA ASP A 408 24.17 9.89 4.18
C ASP A 408 22.86 9.58 3.46
N ALA A 409 22.01 8.71 4.00
CA ALA A 409 20.68 8.44 3.49
C ALA A 409 19.58 9.21 4.25
N LEU A 410 19.74 9.36 5.57
CA LEU A 410 18.74 10.00 6.42
C LEU A 410 18.58 11.49 6.11
N VAL A 411 19.68 12.25 5.98
CA VAL A 411 19.61 13.71 5.71
C VAL A 411 18.92 14.00 4.38
N PRO A 412 19.25 13.34 3.26
CA PRO A 412 18.52 13.50 2.01
C PRO A 412 17.01 13.14 2.13
N ALA A 413 16.68 12.10 2.88
CA ALA A 413 15.28 11.72 3.10
C ALA A 413 14.52 12.82 3.89
N ILE A 414 15.14 13.38 4.93
CA ILE A 414 14.56 14.49 5.71
C ILE A 414 14.39 15.73 4.85
N ILE A 415 15.38 16.11 4.05
CA ILE A 415 15.28 17.27 3.15
C ILE A 415 14.13 17.06 2.16
N GLY A 416 14.05 15.89 1.54
CA GLY A 416 12.96 15.54 0.66
C GLY A 416 11.59 15.63 1.35
N THR A 417 11.48 15.13 2.58
CA THR A 417 10.26 15.22 3.41
C THR A 417 9.90 16.68 3.74
N ILE A 418 10.88 17.51 4.12
CA ILE A 418 10.63 18.92 4.42
C ILE A 418 10.07 19.65 3.20
N ILE A 419 10.65 19.46 2.01
CA ILE A 419 10.15 20.06 0.77
C ILE A 419 8.73 19.52 0.45
N ALA A 420 8.52 18.23 0.63
CA ALA A 420 7.23 17.58 0.41
C ALA A 420 6.13 18.13 1.34
N MET A 421 6.44 18.46 2.59
CA MET A 421 5.47 18.98 3.57
C MET A 421 5.28 20.50 3.48
N PHE A 422 6.36 21.23 3.34
CA PHE A 422 6.37 22.69 3.53
C PHE A 422 6.59 23.47 2.24
N GLY A 423 6.87 22.79 1.12
CA GLY A 423 7.08 23.44 -0.18
C GLY A 423 8.44 24.10 -0.34
N LEU A 424 8.49 25.04 -1.25
CA LEU A 424 9.68 25.82 -1.65
C LEU A 424 9.49 27.33 -1.42
N GLY A 425 8.44 27.72 -0.69
CA GLY A 425 8.10 29.12 -0.41
C GLY A 425 7.75 29.89 -1.70
N PRO A 426 8.56 30.89 -2.12
CA PRO A 426 8.23 31.70 -3.30
C PRO A 426 8.10 30.91 -4.62
N TYR A 427 8.60 29.67 -4.65
CA TYR A 427 8.58 28.80 -5.84
C TYR A 427 7.43 27.79 -5.84
N ASP A 428 6.50 27.87 -4.88
CA ASP A 428 5.37 26.93 -4.74
C ASP A 428 4.42 26.92 -5.94
N PHE A 429 4.50 27.93 -6.84
CA PHE A 429 3.77 27.92 -8.09
C PHE A 429 4.07 26.70 -8.99
N ILE A 430 5.23 26.05 -8.80
CA ILE A 430 5.61 24.80 -9.47
C ILE A 430 4.62 23.69 -9.13
N PHE A 431 4.11 23.67 -7.88
CA PHE A 431 3.18 22.65 -7.40
C PHE A 431 1.75 22.79 -7.94
N ASN A 432 1.46 23.81 -8.72
CA ASN A 432 0.25 23.84 -9.54
C ASN A 432 0.29 22.77 -10.66
N TYR A 433 1.49 22.36 -11.08
CA TYR A 433 1.71 21.43 -12.19
C TYR A 433 2.33 20.10 -11.72
N PHE A 434 3.22 20.11 -10.73
CA PHE A 434 3.94 18.93 -10.24
C PHE A 434 3.46 18.50 -8.86
N PRO A 435 3.33 17.19 -8.59
CA PRO A 435 2.97 16.69 -7.27
C PRO A 435 4.10 16.98 -6.27
N GLN A 436 3.76 17.73 -5.22
CA GLN A 436 4.74 18.27 -4.25
C GLN A 436 5.54 17.16 -3.55
N ALA A 437 4.88 16.11 -3.06
CA ALA A 437 5.56 15.01 -2.38
C ALA A 437 6.51 14.24 -3.32
N HIS A 438 6.12 14.05 -4.57
CA HIS A 438 6.97 13.41 -5.58
C HIS A 438 8.20 14.29 -5.92
N PHE A 439 7.99 15.59 -6.05
CA PHE A 439 9.08 16.55 -6.30
C PHE A 439 10.08 16.53 -5.13
N GLY A 440 9.62 16.64 -3.88
CA GLY A 440 10.47 16.53 -2.71
C GLY A 440 11.26 15.23 -2.66
N SER A 441 10.63 14.11 -3.06
CA SER A 441 11.32 12.81 -3.12
C SER A 441 12.42 12.75 -4.17
N LEU A 442 12.23 13.39 -5.32
CA LEU A 442 13.25 13.47 -6.38
C LEU A 442 14.44 14.35 -5.95
N ILE A 443 14.18 15.45 -5.23
CA ILE A 443 15.25 16.27 -4.67
C ILE A 443 16.04 15.49 -3.61
N GLY A 444 15.35 14.82 -2.67
CA GLY A 444 16.01 13.96 -1.68
C GLY A 444 16.85 12.86 -2.33
N LEU A 445 16.31 12.19 -3.34
CA LEU A 445 17.05 11.20 -4.12
C LEU A 445 18.26 11.81 -4.82
N GLY A 446 18.11 12.97 -5.46
CA GLY A 446 19.22 13.66 -6.15
C GLY A 446 20.36 13.99 -5.20
N ILE A 447 20.07 14.48 -3.99
CA ILE A 447 21.06 14.74 -2.94
C ILE A 447 21.73 13.42 -2.51
N TYR A 448 20.94 12.35 -2.28
CA TYR A 448 21.50 11.05 -1.92
C TYR A 448 22.44 10.51 -3.00
N VAL A 449 22.06 10.59 -4.26
CA VAL A 449 22.89 10.18 -5.41
C VAL A 449 24.19 10.99 -5.44
N ALA A 450 24.12 12.30 -5.27
CA ALA A 450 25.31 13.17 -5.27
C ALA A 450 26.27 12.82 -4.13
N VAL A 451 25.74 12.59 -2.93
CA VAL A 451 26.53 12.17 -1.76
C VAL A 451 27.12 10.77 -1.99
N TYR A 452 26.34 9.83 -2.46
CA TYR A 452 26.76 8.47 -2.74
C TYR A 452 27.89 8.42 -3.77
N TYR A 453 27.71 9.06 -4.93
CA TYR A 453 28.75 9.11 -5.98
C TYR A 453 29.97 9.93 -5.57
N GLY A 454 29.80 10.98 -4.79
CA GLY A 454 30.91 11.77 -4.27
C GLY A 454 31.81 11.00 -3.29
N TYR A 455 31.22 10.08 -2.51
CA TYR A 455 31.91 9.36 -1.42
C TYR A 455 32.24 7.90 -1.72
N SER A 456 31.33 7.15 -2.35
CA SER A 456 31.37 5.68 -2.40
C SER A 456 31.87 5.11 -3.73
N VAL A 457 31.68 5.79 -4.85
CA VAL A 457 32.12 5.28 -6.17
C VAL A 457 33.64 5.19 -6.31
N LYS A 458 34.38 5.94 -5.52
CA LYS A 458 35.83 5.79 -5.43
C LYS A 458 36.30 4.45 -4.86
N HIS A 459 35.41 3.64 -4.28
CA HIS A 459 35.75 2.44 -3.53
C HIS A 459 35.10 1.14 -4.04
N VAL A 460 34.26 1.18 -5.07
CA VAL A 460 33.70 -0.04 -5.69
C VAL A 460 34.58 -0.43 -6.87
N ASN A 461 35.36 -1.48 -6.71
CA ASN A 461 36.13 -2.09 -7.82
C ASN A 461 35.18 -2.58 -8.91
N SER A 462 35.28 -1.97 -10.10
CA SER A 462 34.41 -2.15 -11.27
C SER A 462 34.62 -3.49 -12.04
N ASN A 463 35.34 -4.45 -11.50
CA ASN A 463 35.88 -5.58 -12.26
C ASN A 463 35.12 -6.92 -12.11
N GLU A 464 33.99 -6.97 -11.42
CA GLU A 464 33.18 -8.20 -11.38
C GLU A 464 31.85 -8.02 -12.10
N SER A 465 31.59 -8.91 -13.09
CA SER A 465 30.37 -8.88 -13.86
C SER A 465 29.12 -9.17 -13.02
N PHE A 466 27.99 -8.57 -13.36
CA PHE A 466 26.69 -8.73 -12.69
C PHE A 466 26.24 -10.19 -12.51
N SER A 467 26.63 -11.07 -13.43
CA SER A 467 26.25 -12.49 -13.44
C SER A 467 26.99 -13.34 -12.42
N GLU A 468 28.18 -12.91 -11.96
CA GLU A 468 29.04 -13.68 -11.06
C GLU A 468 28.78 -13.36 -9.58
N LYS A 469 28.23 -12.18 -9.27
CA LYS A 469 28.02 -11.71 -7.88
C LYS A 469 26.69 -12.15 -7.26
N VAL A 470 25.70 -12.51 -8.05
CA VAL A 470 24.42 -13.02 -7.52
C VAL A 470 24.50 -14.53 -7.45
N ASN A 471 25.15 -15.04 -6.43
CA ASN A 471 25.08 -16.46 -6.11
C ASN A 471 23.69 -16.78 -5.53
N TYR A 472 22.74 -17.07 -6.41
CA TYR A 472 21.37 -17.42 -6.02
C TYR A 472 21.28 -18.73 -5.22
N SER A 473 22.34 -19.56 -5.22
CA SER A 473 22.39 -20.78 -4.41
C SER A 473 22.54 -20.48 -2.90
N GLU A 474 23.06 -19.29 -2.52
CA GLU A 474 23.09 -18.88 -1.10
C GLU A 474 21.71 -18.46 -0.57
N PHE A 475 20.70 -18.27 -1.43
CA PHE A 475 19.29 -18.07 -1.07
C PHE A 475 18.52 -19.41 -0.96
N GLU A 476 19.11 -20.52 -1.35
CA GLU A 476 18.63 -21.85 -1.01
C GLU A 476 19.01 -22.09 0.46
N ILE A 477 18.04 -21.88 1.33
CA ILE A 477 18.13 -22.31 2.72
C ILE A 477 18.08 -23.83 2.68
N GLU A 478 19.24 -24.51 2.86
CA GLU A 478 19.31 -25.94 3.08
C GLU A 478 18.45 -26.40 4.26
#